data_10280e52497c9aed8f971fbcaa975e10
#
_entry.id   10280e52497c9aed8f971fbcaa975e10
#
_cell.length_a   1.000
_cell.length_b   1.000
_cell.length_c   1.000
_cell.angle_alpha   90.00
_cell.angle_beta   90.00
_cell.angle_gamma   90.00
#
_symmetry.space_group_name_H-M   'P 1'
#
loop_
_entity.id
_entity.type
_entity.pdbx_description
1 polymer ?
#
loop_
_entity_poly.entity_id
_entity_poly.type
_entity_poly.pdbx_seq_one_letter_code
_entity_poly.pdbx_strand_id
1 'polypeptide(L)' 'MKNQADVLRLAQRLEKGAANAYIGVIPSFGDRALAEVSARLAADEVMHWTVLSQALKDPLPAKALSFGA' A
#
# COMPACT_ATOMS: atom_id res chain seq x y z
N MET A 1 -0.33 17.41 13.21
CA MET A 1 0.00 16.12 13.84
C MET A 1 0.61 16.39 15.19
N LYS A 2 0.21 15.66 16.19
CA LYS A 2 0.55 15.97 17.58
C LYS A 2 1.63 15.07 18.19
N ASN A 3 1.83 13.88 17.63
CA ASN A 3 2.75 12.91 18.21
C ASN A 3 3.19 11.89 17.14
N GLN A 4 4.07 10.98 17.56
CA GLN A 4 4.62 9.96 16.69
C GLN A 4 3.52 9.03 16.11
N ALA A 5 2.51 8.70 16.89
CA ALA A 5 1.42 7.85 16.41
C ALA A 5 0.64 8.51 15.28
N ASP A 6 0.42 9.82 15.35
CA ASP A 6 -0.25 10.57 14.28
C ASP A 6 0.58 10.54 12.99
N VAL A 7 1.90 10.66 13.11
CA VAL A 7 2.81 10.59 11.96
C VAL A 7 2.75 9.20 11.34
N LEU A 8 2.80 8.16 12.15
CA LEU A 8 2.73 6.77 11.67
C LEU A 8 1.40 6.47 10.99
N ARG A 9 0.29 7.00 11.50
CA ARG A 9 -1.03 6.80 10.89
C ARG A 9 -1.15 7.50 9.55
N LEU A 10 -0.57 8.70 9.43
CA LEU A 10 -0.54 9.38 8.13
C LEU A 10 0.28 8.56 7.13
N ALA A 11 1.47 8.11 7.53
CA ALA A 11 2.32 7.28 6.68
C ALA A 11 1.60 6.00 6.26
N GLN A 12 0.92 5.34 7.20
CA GLN A 12 0.14 4.13 6.93
C GLN A 12 -0.92 4.36 5.85
N ARG A 13 -1.66 5.45 5.95
CA ARG A 13 -2.69 5.79 4.95
C ARG A 13 -2.08 6.10 3.60
N LEU A 14 -0.95 6.82 3.57
CA LEU A 14 -0.28 7.15 2.32
C LEU A 14 0.25 5.90 1.63
N GLU A 15 0.82 4.97 2.37
CA GLU A 15 1.33 3.71 1.80
C GLU A 15 0.20 2.86 1.23
N LYS A 16 -0.92 2.75 1.93
CA LYS A 16 -2.08 2.01 1.41
C LYS A 16 -2.66 2.67 0.17
N GLY A 17 -2.77 4.00 0.18
CA GLY A 17 -3.24 4.75 -0.97
C GLY A 17 -2.33 4.55 -2.17
N ALA A 18 -1.02 4.56 -1.98
CA ALA A 18 -0.05 4.34 -3.04
C ALA A 18 -0.15 2.91 -3.59
N ALA A 19 -0.24 1.90 -2.73
CA ALA A 19 -0.41 0.51 -3.16
C ALA A 19 -1.67 0.34 -4.00
N ASN A 20 -2.79 0.88 -3.54
CA ASN A 20 -4.06 0.80 -4.27
C ASN A 20 -3.99 1.52 -5.62
N ALA A 21 -3.31 2.67 -5.67
CA ALA A 21 -3.14 3.42 -6.91
C ALA A 21 -2.30 2.65 -7.93
N TYR A 22 -1.17 2.07 -7.50
CA TYR A 22 -0.34 1.27 -8.40
C TYR A 22 -1.09 0.07 -8.95
N ILE A 23 -1.84 -0.64 -8.11
CA ILE A 23 -2.65 -1.77 -8.57
C ILE A 23 -3.75 -1.29 -9.52
N GLY A 24 -4.41 -0.18 -9.18
CA GLY A 24 -5.53 0.34 -9.94
C GLY A 24 -5.20 0.77 -11.35
N VAL A 25 -3.95 1.19 -11.62
CA VAL A 25 -3.57 1.62 -12.97
C VAL A 25 -3.10 0.47 -13.86
N ILE A 26 -2.82 -0.71 -13.31
CA ILE A 26 -2.31 -1.84 -14.09
C ILE A 26 -3.18 -2.16 -15.30
N PRO A 27 -4.51 -2.25 -15.18
CA PRO A 27 -5.35 -2.58 -16.34
C PRO A 27 -5.30 -1.54 -17.46
N SER A 28 -4.82 -0.33 -17.16
CA SER A 28 -4.73 0.75 -18.15
C SER A 28 -3.46 0.69 -19.00
N PHE A 29 -2.47 -0.10 -18.59
CA PHE A 29 -1.20 -0.18 -19.32
C PHE A 29 -1.31 -1.15 -20.49
N GLY A 30 -0.95 -0.68 -21.70
CA GLY A 30 -0.71 -1.57 -22.84
C GLY A 30 0.69 -2.17 -22.83
N ASP A 31 1.60 -1.62 -22.05
CA ASP A 31 2.99 -2.04 -21.94
C ASP A 31 3.15 -2.97 -20.73
N ARG A 32 3.60 -4.21 -21.00
CA ARG A 32 3.77 -5.21 -19.95
C ARG A 32 4.86 -4.82 -18.95
N ALA A 33 5.91 -4.15 -19.42
CA ALA A 33 7.00 -3.73 -18.52
C ALA A 33 6.51 -2.70 -17.52
N LEU A 34 5.65 -1.75 -17.94
CA LEU A 34 5.07 -0.79 -17.03
C LEU A 34 4.11 -1.46 -16.05
N ALA A 35 3.33 -2.42 -16.50
CA ALA A 35 2.44 -3.19 -15.64
C ALA A 35 3.25 -3.94 -14.57
N GLU A 36 4.36 -4.56 -14.95
CA GLU A 36 5.23 -5.27 -14.02
C GLU A 36 5.82 -4.33 -12.97
N VAL A 37 6.36 -3.19 -13.41
CA VAL A 37 6.93 -2.20 -12.47
C VAL A 37 5.88 -1.71 -11.50
N SER A 38 4.67 -1.42 -11.98
CA SER A 38 3.57 -0.97 -11.12
C SER A 38 3.22 -2.02 -10.06
N ALA A 39 3.18 -3.30 -10.45
CA ALA A 39 2.91 -4.38 -9.52
C ALA A 39 4.01 -4.51 -8.45
N ARG A 40 5.27 -4.36 -8.87
CA ARG A 40 6.41 -4.45 -7.94
C ARG A 40 6.41 -3.28 -6.97
N LEU A 41 6.08 -2.07 -7.43
CA LEU A 41 5.94 -0.91 -6.55
C LEU A 41 4.80 -1.10 -5.56
N ALA A 42 3.68 -1.66 -6.00
CA ALA A 42 2.56 -1.95 -5.12
C ALA A 42 2.99 -2.91 -4.00
N ALA A 43 3.77 -3.93 -4.32
CA ALA A 43 4.28 -4.87 -3.32
C ALA A 43 5.15 -4.17 -2.28
N ASP A 44 6.02 -3.25 -2.71
CA ASP A 44 6.86 -2.47 -1.79
C ASP A 44 6.00 -1.64 -0.84
N GLU A 45 4.98 -0.96 -1.38
CA GLU A 45 4.10 -0.13 -0.57
C GLU A 45 3.31 -0.95 0.45
N VAL A 46 2.89 -2.18 0.08
CA VAL A 46 2.21 -3.08 1.01
C VAL A 46 3.15 -3.53 2.12
N MET A 47 4.43 -3.79 1.82
CA MET A 47 5.41 -4.12 2.84
C MET A 47 5.59 -2.97 3.82
N HIS A 48 5.71 -1.73 3.32
CA HIS A 48 5.83 -0.54 4.17
C HIS A 48 4.59 -0.37 5.04
N TRP A 49 3.41 -0.51 4.45
CA TRP A 49 2.14 -0.43 5.17
C TRP A 49 2.07 -1.48 6.28
N THR A 50 2.53 -2.69 6.01
CA THR A 50 2.52 -3.78 6.99
C THR A 50 3.38 -3.44 8.21
N VAL A 51 4.59 -2.92 7.99
CA VAL A 51 5.48 -2.51 9.08
C VAL A 51 4.83 -1.40 9.91
N LEU A 52 4.23 -0.40 9.24
CA LEU A 52 3.55 0.70 9.93
C LEU A 52 2.36 0.20 10.74
N SER A 53 1.59 -0.73 10.16
CA SER A 53 0.45 -1.32 10.86
C SER A 53 0.88 -2.08 12.11
N GLN A 54 1.98 -2.83 12.03
CA GLN A 54 2.53 -3.54 13.19
C GLN A 54 3.01 -2.56 14.26
N ALA A 55 3.68 -1.47 13.86
CA ALA A 55 4.12 -0.45 14.79
C ALA A 55 2.95 0.21 15.53
N LEU A 56 1.81 0.34 14.85
CA LEU A 56 0.58 0.88 15.42
C LEU A 56 -0.27 -0.17 16.14
N LYS A 57 0.14 -1.43 16.10
CA LYS A 57 -0.61 -2.57 16.66
C LYS A 57 -1.99 -2.72 16.01
N ASP A 58 -2.11 -2.32 14.75
CA ASP A 58 -3.33 -2.54 13.97
C ASP A 58 -3.31 -3.97 13.40
N PRO A 59 -4.47 -4.64 13.34
CA PRO A 59 -4.54 -5.97 12.75
C PRO A 59 -4.29 -5.91 11.25
N LEU A 60 -3.64 -6.95 10.72
CA LEU A 60 -3.46 -7.11 9.28
C LEU A 60 -4.72 -7.72 8.67
N PRO A 61 -5.01 -7.42 7.38
CA PRO A 61 -6.17 -8.01 6.71
C PRO A 61 -6.10 -9.54 6.71
N ALA A 62 -7.19 -10.18 7.08
CA ALA A 62 -7.29 -11.65 7.07
C ALA A 62 -7.77 -12.19 5.73
N LYS A 63 -8.42 -11.35 4.92
CA LYS A 63 -9.02 -11.76 3.65
C LYS A 63 -8.07 -11.46 2.48
N ALA A 64 -8.12 -12.32 1.47
CA ALA A 64 -7.44 -12.05 0.21
C ALA A 64 -8.05 -10.82 -0.48
N LEU A 65 -7.33 -10.26 -1.43
CA LEU A 65 -7.77 -9.14 -2.26
C LEU A 65 -8.10 -7.87 -1.46
N SER A 66 -7.37 -7.66 -0.36
CA SER A 66 -7.58 -6.51 0.53
C SER A 66 -7.03 -5.21 -0.05
N PHE A 67 -6.18 -5.28 -1.06
CA PHE A 67 -5.61 -4.12 -1.73
C PHE A 67 -6.06 -4.05 -3.18
N GLY A 68 -6.10 -2.84 -3.72
CA GLY A 68 -6.44 -2.61 -5.13
C GLY A 68 -7.91 -2.35 -5.38
N ALA A 69 -8.70 -2.31 -4.32
CA ALA A 69 -10.14 -2.06 -4.46
C ALA A 69 -10.47 -0.60 -4.19
#